data_511e141eb68f4ba58306f0f9e3629ef7
#
_entry.id   511e141eb68f4ba58306f0f9e3629ef7
#
_cell.length_a   1.000
_cell.length_b   1.000
_cell.length_c   1.000
_cell.angle_alpha   90.00
_cell.angle_beta   90.00
_cell.angle_gamma   90.00
#
_symmetry.space_group_name_H-M   'P 1'
#
loop_
_entity.id
_entity.type
_entity.pdbx_description
1 polymer ?
#
loop_
_entity_poly.entity_id
_entity_poly.type
_entity_poly.pdbx_seq_one_letter_code
_entity_poly.pdbx_strand_id
1 'polypeptide(L)'
;MKKRIFALVSALVFAIVGIGAIATIAYTYHTTGIASAAISTSETRLVQQRLKSWGYYTGSVDGIYGSLTRSAVRKFQQTNGLQVDGIVGPQTAAAIGFSIKSDSATTSNNDLYLLAKCVYAEARGESYVGQVAVAAVILNRVESEKFPNTIAGVIYQPYAFTAVSDGQINLEPDQTAYNAARDALNGWDPTYGSLYYYNPATATSSWIWSRKTVVTIGKHVFAI
;
A
#
# COMPACT_ATOMS: atom_id res chain seq x y z
N MET A 1 9.02 -53.24 29.72
CA MET A 1 8.07 -52.30 30.36
C MET A 1 8.76 -50.95 30.57
N LYS A 2 8.56 -49.98 29.72
CA LYS A 2 9.13 -48.64 29.84
C LYS A 2 7.99 -47.67 30.11
N LYS A 3 7.96 -47.10 31.33
CA LYS A 3 6.98 -46.10 31.78
C LYS A 3 7.26 -44.76 31.12
N ARG A 4 6.26 -44.20 30.43
CA ARG A 4 6.28 -42.82 29.93
C ARG A 4 5.90 -41.90 31.07
N ILE A 5 6.80 -41.00 31.42
CA ILE A 5 6.56 -39.92 32.37
C ILE A 5 5.93 -38.75 31.62
N PHE A 6 4.66 -38.47 31.89
CA PHE A 6 4.02 -37.22 31.48
C PHE A 6 4.36 -36.15 32.51
N ALA A 7 5.06 -35.11 32.09
CA ALA A 7 5.25 -33.91 32.89
C ALA A 7 4.00 -33.02 32.77
N LEU A 8 3.21 -32.96 33.80
CA LEU A 8 2.16 -31.98 34.03
C LEU A 8 2.80 -30.67 34.41
N VAL A 9 2.71 -29.66 33.53
CA VAL A 9 2.98 -28.27 33.90
C VAL A 9 1.69 -27.72 34.51
N SER A 10 1.69 -27.58 35.82
CA SER A 10 0.61 -26.95 36.60
C SER A 10 0.55 -25.45 36.30
N ALA A 11 -0.56 -25.00 35.73
CA ALA A 11 -0.90 -23.61 35.67
C ALA A 11 -1.28 -23.09 37.06
N LEU A 12 -0.43 -22.26 37.65
CA LEU A 12 -0.73 -21.56 38.89
C LEU A 12 -1.61 -20.36 38.57
N VAL A 13 -2.90 -20.47 38.90
CA VAL A 13 -3.84 -19.37 38.83
C VAL A 13 -3.63 -18.50 40.08
N PHE A 14 -3.07 -17.32 39.92
CA PHE A 14 -3.16 -16.24 40.93
C PHE A 14 -4.37 -15.38 40.61
N ALA A 15 -5.46 -15.63 41.30
CA ALA A 15 -6.58 -14.70 41.41
C ALA A 15 -6.18 -13.65 42.45
N ILE A 16 -5.88 -12.42 41.99
CA ILE A 16 -5.86 -11.25 42.89
C ILE A 16 -6.72 -10.17 42.26
N VAL A 17 -7.71 -9.80 43.06
CA VAL A 17 -8.67 -8.73 42.91
C VAL A 17 -7.99 -7.42 42.51
N GLY A 18 -8.43 -6.81 41.42
CA GLY A 18 -7.98 -5.50 40.95
C GLY A 18 -8.85 -5.01 39.79
N ILE A 19 -10.11 -4.66 40.11
CA ILE A 19 -11.00 -3.96 39.18
C ILE A 19 -10.38 -2.58 38.93
N GLY A 20 -9.70 -2.41 37.78
CA GLY A 20 -9.16 -1.11 37.39
C GLY A 20 -8.05 -1.09 36.33
N ALA A 21 -7.43 -2.25 36.03
CA ALA A 21 -6.25 -2.27 35.15
C ALA A 21 -6.45 -2.96 33.78
N ILE A 22 -7.62 -3.47 33.48
CA ILE A 22 -7.85 -4.25 32.24
C ILE A 22 -8.27 -3.36 31.06
N ALA A 23 -8.75 -2.13 31.33
CA ALA A 23 -9.18 -1.21 30.27
C ALA A 23 -8.03 -0.45 29.59
N THR A 24 -6.84 -0.40 30.18
CA THR A 24 -5.69 0.38 29.66
C THR A 24 -4.75 -0.42 28.77
N ILE A 25 -4.77 -1.75 28.83
CA ILE A 25 -3.88 -2.59 28.00
C ILE A 25 -4.46 -2.82 26.60
N ALA A 26 -5.79 -2.80 26.44
CA ALA A 26 -6.44 -2.96 25.14
C ALA A 26 -6.36 -1.71 24.25
N TYR A 27 -6.07 -0.54 24.81
CA TYR A 27 -6.05 0.72 24.06
C TYR A 27 -4.67 1.09 23.49
N THR A 28 -3.60 0.46 23.95
CA THR A 28 -2.24 0.75 23.48
C THR A 28 -1.80 -0.03 22.25
N TYR A 29 -2.58 -0.99 21.78
CA TYR A 29 -2.27 -1.73 20.54
C TYR A 29 -2.83 -1.10 19.26
N HIS A 30 -3.58 0.01 19.36
CA HIS A 30 -4.21 0.63 18.18
C HIS A 30 -3.48 1.85 17.60
N THR A 31 -2.35 2.28 18.16
CA THR A 31 -1.68 3.50 17.69
C THR A 31 -0.20 3.36 17.31
N THR A 32 0.34 2.17 17.26
CA THR A 32 1.56 1.96 16.50
C THR A 32 1.20 1.43 15.12
N GLY A 33 0.59 2.29 14.31
CA GLY A 33 0.60 2.14 12.87
C GLY A 33 2.05 2.17 12.42
N ILE A 34 2.70 1.01 12.43
CA ILE A 34 4.01 0.84 11.79
C ILE A 34 3.73 1.12 10.33
N ALA A 35 4.23 2.26 9.84
CA ALA A 35 4.30 2.48 8.40
C ALA A 35 5.05 1.29 7.83
N SER A 36 4.33 0.45 7.09
CA SER A 36 4.96 -0.58 6.31
C SER A 36 5.78 0.14 5.26
N ALA A 37 7.10 0.15 5.42
CA ALA A 37 7.98 0.63 4.37
C ALA A 37 7.62 -0.13 3.09
N ALA A 38 7.43 0.60 2.00
CA ALA A 38 7.22 -0.01 0.70
C ALA A 38 8.41 -0.92 0.40
N ILE A 39 8.16 -2.19 0.07
CA ILE A 39 9.24 -3.09 -0.34
C ILE A 39 9.66 -2.77 -1.77
N SER A 40 10.96 -2.81 -2.02
CA SER A 40 11.53 -2.55 -3.34
C SER A 40 11.09 -3.59 -4.38
N THR A 41 11.28 -3.28 -5.66
CA THR A 41 11.05 -4.23 -6.77
C THR A 41 11.82 -5.55 -6.58
N SER A 42 13.04 -5.49 -6.07
CA SER A 42 13.85 -6.69 -5.77
C SER A 42 13.27 -7.52 -4.63
N GLU A 43 12.80 -6.87 -3.57
CA GLU A 43 12.11 -7.54 -2.46
C GLU A 43 10.76 -8.11 -2.90
N THR A 44 10.02 -7.39 -3.75
CA THR A 44 8.79 -7.90 -4.35
C THR A 44 9.03 -9.17 -5.17
N ARG A 45 10.08 -9.21 -5.99
CA ARG A 45 10.49 -10.44 -6.71
C ARG A 45 10.79 -11.57 -5.75
N LEU A 46 11.50 -11.30 -4.66
CA LEU A 46 11.82 -12.29 -3.64
C LEU A 46 10.55 -12.84 -2.98
N VAL A 47 9.61 -11.96 -2.62
CA VAL A 47 8.28 -12.32 -2.08
C VAL A 47 7.53 -13.22 -3.06
N GLN A 48 7.39 -12.78 -4.31
CA GLN A 48 6.72 -13.54 -5.36
C GLN A 48 7.36 -14.92 -5.56
N GLN A 49 8.68 -14.99 -5.62
CA GLN A 49 9.42 -16.24 -5.81
C GLN A 49 9.18 -17.22 -4.65
N ARG A 50 9.28 -16.76 -3.40
CA ARG A 50 9.07 -17.61 -2.23
C ARG A 50 7.62 -18.04 -2.08
N LEU A 51 6.67 -17.11 -2.23
CA LEU A 51 5.25 -17.44 -2.20
C LEU A 51 4.86 -18.39 -3.34
N LYS A 52 5.52 -18.31 -4.49
CA LYS A 52 5.33 -19.24 -5.61
C LYS A 52 5.87 -20.63 -5.28
N SER A 53 7.06 -20.72 -4.71
CA SER A 53 7.64 -22.01 -4.30
C SER A 53 6.83 -22.71 -3.21
N TRP A 54 6.11 -21.96 -2.39
CA TRP A 54 5.22 -22.47 -1.34
C TRP A 54 3.77 -22.67 -1.80
N GLY A 55 3.44 -22.40 -3.06
CA GLY A 55 2.10 -22.60 -3.62
C GLY A 55 1.07 -21.50 -3.33
N TYR A 56 1.48 -20.38 -2.72
CA TYR A 56 0.58 -19.24 -2.46
C TYR A 56 0.41 -18.32 -3.67
N TYR A 57 1.41 -18.21 -4.54
CA TYR A 57 1.44 -17.31 -5.68
C TYR A 57 1.48 -18.07 -7.01
N THR A 58 0.60 -17.71 -7.94
CA THR A 58 0.47 -18.38 -9.25
C THR A 58 0.88 -17.49 -10.42
N GLY A 59 1.20 -16.22 -10.16
CA GLY A 59 1.59 -15.25 -11.20
C GLY A 59 3.05 -15.38 -11.66
N SER A 60 3.45 -14.45 -12.52
CA SER A 60 4.84 -14.26 -12.93
C SER A 60 5.64 -13.55 -11.85
N VAL A 61 6.93 -13.88 -11.72
CA VAL A 61 7.85 -13.18 -10.82
C VAL A 61 8.37 -11.94 -11.56
N ASP A 62 7.57 -10.87 -11.54
CA ASP A 62 7.79 -9.64 -12.31
C ASP A 62 8.27 -8.46 -11.45
N GLY A 63 8.20 -8.59 -10.12
CA GLY A 63 8.55 -7.53 -9.19
C GLY A 63 7.47 -6.46 -9.03
N ILE A 64 6.26 -6.71 -9.58
CA ILE A 64 5.10 -5.82 -9.46
C ILE A 64 4.22 -6.31 -8.31
N TYR A 65 4.01 -5.46 -7.30
CA TYR A 65 3.15 -5.77 -6.16
C TYR A 65 1.67 -5.55 -6.49
N GLY A 66 1.14 -6.29 -7.44
CA GLY A 66 -0.24 -6.19 -7.89
C GLY A 66 -1.22 -7.03 -7.07
N SER A 67 -2.47 -7.10 -7.53
CA SER A 67 -3.56 -7.82 -6.86
C SER A 67 -3.27 -9.30 -6.60
N LEU A 68 -2.58 -9.98 -7.53
CA LEU A 68 -2.19 -11.39 -7.38
C LEU A 68 -1.16 -11.56 -6.26
N THR A 69 -0.15 -10.70 -6.20
CA THR A 69 0.87 -10.72 -5.13
C THR A 69 0.23 -10.46 -3.79
N ARG A 70 -0.64 -9.43 -3.71
CA ARG A 70 -1.36 -9.10 -2.48
C ARG A 70 -2.26 -10.24 -2.01
N SER A 71 -2.99 -10.88 -2.92
CA SER A 71 -3.83 -12.04 -2.59
C SER A 71 -3.00 -13.20 -2.04
N ALA A 72 -1.83 -13.46 -2.63
CA ALA A 72 -0.91 -14.49 -2.17
C ALA A 72 -0.34 -14.16 -0.77
N VAL A 73 0.02 -12.90 -0.52
CA VAL A 73 0.48 -12.45 0.79
C VAL A 73 -0.61 -12.64 1.84
N ARG A 74 -1.87 -12.28 1.56
CA ARG A 74 -2.99 -12.51 2.48
C ARG A 74 -3.18 -13.98 2.82
N LYS A 75 -3.11 -14.87 1.83
CA LYS A 75 -3.19 -16.32 2.07
C LYS A 75 -2.06 -16.79 2.96
N PHE A 76 -0.85 -16.33 2.69
CA PHE A 76 0.32 -16.66 3.50
C PHE A 76 0.17 -16.14 4.94
N GLN A 77 -0.25 -14.90 5.11
CA GLN A 77 -0.51 -14.30 6.43
C GLN A 77 -1.56 -15.10 7.21
N GLN A 78 -2.66 -15.44 6.58
CA GLN A 78 -3.74 -16.23 7.20
C GLN A 78 -3.24 -17.59 7.65
N THR A 79 -2.46 -18.30 6.82
CA THR A 79 -1.93 -19.62 7.13
C THR A 79 -0.90 -19.57 8.27
N ASN A 80 -0.17 -18.47 8.40
CA ASN A 80 0.90 -18.32 9.38
C ASN A 80 0.49 -17.53 10.64
N GLY A 81 -0.80 -17.22 10.82
CA GLY A 81 -1.31 -16.51 11.99
C GLY A 81 -0.84 -15.06 12.09
N LEU A 82 -0.51 -14.44 10.96
CA LEU A 82 -0.08 -13.04 10.87
C LEU A 82 -1.30 -12.12 10.65
N GLN A 83 -1.11 -10.81 10.82
CA GLN A 83 -2.12 -9.83 10.44
C GLN A 83 -2.44 -9.94 8.95
N VAL A 84 -3.72 -10.19 8.60
CA VAL A 84 -4.17 -10.46 7.22
C VAL A 84 -4.54 -9.14 6.52
N ASP A 85 -3.54 -8.34 6.21
CA ASP A 85 -3.71 -7.04 5.52
C ASP A 85 -3.23 -7.07 4.05
N GLY A 86 -2.50 -8.10 3.67
CA GLY A 86 -1.89 -8.24 2.36
C GLY A 86 -0.69 -7.33 2.16
N ILE A 87 -0.04 -6.92 3.24
CA ILE A 87 1.14 -6.05 3.25
C ILE A 87 2.33 -6.82 3.79
N VAL A 88 3.46 -6.70 3.13
CA VAL A 88 4.71 -7.27 3.62
C VAL A 88 5.37 -6.30 4.58
N GLY A 89 4.84 -6.25 5.81
CA GLY A 89 5.48 -5.55 6.92
C GLY A 89 6.62 -6.38 7.53
N PRO A 90 7.30 -5.83 8.57
CA PRO A 90 8.47 -6.50 9.19
C PRO A 90 8.19 -7.94 9.65
N GLN A 91 7.02 -8.22 10.23
CA GLN A 91 6.64 -9.56 10.66
C GLN A 91 6.42 -10.51 9.49
N THR A 92 5.73 -10.04 8.45
CA THR A 92 5.50 -10.82 7.22
C THR A 92 6.82 -11.07 6.48
N ALA A 93 7.69 -10.06 6.38
CA ALA A 93 9.01 -10.20 5.78
C ALA A 93 9.87 -11.22 6.53
N ALA A 94 9.90 -11.15 7.86
CA ALA A 94 10.62 -12.12 8.69
C ALA A 94 10.09 -13.55 8.51
N ALA A 95 8.76 -13.73 8.45
CA ALA A 95 8.13 -15.03 8.18
C ALA A 95 8.42 -15.54 6.76
N ILE A 96 8.54 -14.66 5.78
CA ILE A 96 8.99 -14.98 4.42
C ILE A 96 10.52 -15.27 4.40
N GLY A 97 11.27 -14.82 5.43
CA GLY A 97 12.69 -15.14 5.62
C GLY A 97 13.64 -14.05 5.12
N PHE A 98 13.23 -12.78 5.11
CA PHE A 98 14.12 -11.66 4.87
C PHE A 98 13.81 -10.51 5.85
N SER A 99 14.76 -9.58 5.97
CA SER A 99 14.56 -8.37 6.75
C SER A 99 14.34 -7.21 5.78
N ILE A 100 13.31 -6.42 6.01
CA ILE A 100 13.15 -5.14 5.33
C ILE A 100 14.26 -4.24 5.85
N LYS A 101 15.18 -3.81 4.99
CA LYS A 101 16.15 -2.78 5.35
C LYS A 101 15.38 -1.47 5.52
N SER A 102 15.34 -0.96 6.74
CA SER A 102 14.73 0.33 7.08
C SER A 102 15.57 1.53 6.63
N ASP A 103 16.34 1.42 5.56
CA ASP A 103 17.14 2.51 5.01
C ASP A 103 16.30 3.54 4.23
N SER A 104 14.98 3.36 4.20
CA SER A 104 14.03 4.34 3.67
C SER A 104 12.91 4.62 4.66
N ALA A 105 13.23 4.70 5.95
CA ALA A 105 12.29 5.11 6.99
C ALA A 105 11.90 6.60 6.92
N THR A 106 11.98 7.21 5.73
CA THR A 106 11.52 8.56 5.48
C THR A 106 10.81 8.74 4.15
N THR A 107 10.28 7.70 3.50
CA THR A 107 8.98 7.92 2.86
C THR A 107 8.04 8.04 4.05
N SER A 108 7.96 9.23 4.56
CA SER A 108 7.47 9.47 5.88
C SER A 108 5.99 9.07 5.88
N ASN A 109 5.45 8.79 7.06
CA ASN A 109 4.00 8.74 7.27
C ASN A 109 3.32 9.95 6.59
N ASN A 110 4.03 11.06 6.42
CA ASN A 110 3.60 12.26 5.73
C ASN A 110 3.44 12.06 4.23
N ASP A 111 4.33 11.32 3.54
CA ASP A 111 4.24 11.07 2.10
C ASP A 111 3.10 10.10 1.76
N LEU A 112 2.96 9.02 2.53
CA LEU A 112 1.81 8.11 2.40
C LEU A 112 0.49 8.84 2.69
N TYR A 113 0.46 9.64 3.77
CA TYR A 113 -0.72 10.41 4.13
C TYR A 113 -1.08 11.44 3.04
N LEU A 114 -0.10 12.21 2.56
CA LEU A 114 -0.31 13.19 1.50
C LEU A 114 -0.75 12.53 0.18
N LEU A 115 -0.13 11.41 -0.19
CA LEU A 115 -0.53 10.63 -1.36
C LEU A 115 -1.98 10.12 -1.21
N ALA A 116 -2.34 9.58 -0.04
CA ALA A 116 -3.69 9.12 0.24
C ALA A 116 -4.71 10.26 0.19
N LYS A 117 -4.38 11.45 0.70
CA LYS A 117 -5.23 12.65 0.59
C LYS A 117 -5.48 13.04 -0.86
N CYS A 118 -4.44 13.03 -1.69
CA CYS A 118 -4.58 13.35 -3.11
C CYS A 118 -5.44 12.29 -3.83
N VAL A 119 -5.20 11.01 -3.58
CA VAL A 119 -6.01 9.91 -4.12
C VAL A 119 -7.48 10.03 -3.71
N TYR A 120 -7.75 10.31 -2.45
CA TYR A 120 -9.11 10.50 -1.95
C TYR A 120 -9.80 11.68 -2.64
N ALA A 121 -9.12 12.79 -2.72
CA ALA A 121 -9.66 13.99 -3.33
C ALA A 121 -9.96 13.82 -4.84
N GLU A 122 -9.08 13.16 -5.58
CA GLU A 122 -9.17 13.02 -7.04
C GLU A 122 -9.95 11.76 -7.47
N ALA A 123 -9.98 10.70 -6.67
CA ALA A 123 -10.43 9.39 -7.13
C ALA A 123 -11.35 8.63 -6.16
N ARG A 124 -11.91 9.25 -5.10
CA ARG A 124 -12.80 8.56 -4.14
C ARG A 124 -14.05 7.94 -4.77
N GLY A 125 -14.45 8.41 -5.94
CA GLY A 125 -15.59 7.87 -6.71
C GLY A 125 -15.21 6.81 -7.75
N GLU A 126 -13.91 6.46 -7.84
CA GLU A 126 -13.41 5.44 -8.76
C GLU A 126 -13.32 4.07 -8.08
N SER A 127 -13.17 3.03 -8.92
CA SER A 127 -12.85 1.70 -8.42
C SER A 127 -11.51 1.71 -7.66
N TYR A 128 -11.26 0.69 -6.84
CA TYR A 128 -9.99 0.55 -6.12
C TYR A 128 -8.78 0.63 -7.05
N VAL A 129 -8.85 -0.05 -8.21
CA VAL A 129 -7.78 0.00 -9.23
C VAL A 129 -7.62 1.41 -9.79
N GLY A 130 -8.72 2.17 -9.96
CA GLY A 130 -8.67 3.57 -10.38
C GLY A 130 -8.00 4.47 -9.35
N GLN A 131 -8.22 4.23 -8.07
CA GLN A 131 -7.53 4.94 -6.99
C GLN A 131 -6.03 4.63 -6.97
N VAL A 132 -5.64 3.36 -7.13
CA VAL A 132 -4.23 2.97 -7.27
C VAL A 132 -3.61 3.61 -8.50
N ALA A 133 -4.33 3.68 -9.61
CA ALA A 133 -3.87 4.29 -10.85
C ALA A 133 -3.52 5.78 -10.69
N VAL A 134 -4.35 6.54 -9.96
CA VAL A 134 -4.06 7.95 -9.66
C VAL A 134 -2.81 8.09 -8.79
N ALA A 135 -2.66 7.25 -7.76
CA ALA A 135 -1.44 7.22 -6.95
C ALA A 135 -0.20 6.87 -7.78
N ALA A 136 -0.30 5.87 -8.66
CA ALA A 136 0.80 5.45 -9.52
C ALA A 136 1.26 6.57 -10.46
N VAL A 137 0.34 7.36 -11.05
CA VAL A 137 0.72 8.51 -11.88
C VAL A 137 1.53 9.54 -11.08
N ILE A 138 1.19 9.80 -9.82
CA ILE A 138 1.96 10.71 -8.97
C ILE A 138 3.37 10.17 -8.77
N LEU A 139 3.53 8.88 -8.50
CA LEU A 139 4.83 8.24 -8.29
C LEU A 139 5.65 8.19 -9.59
N ASN A 140 5.02 7.89 -10.72
CA ASN A 140 5.67 7.93 -12.05
C ASN A 140 6.20 9.33 -12.38
N ARG A 141 5.48 10.39 -11.98
CA ARG A 141 5.95 11.77 -12.10
C ARG A 141 7.16 12.01 -11.22
N VAL A 142 7.19 11.53 -9.97
CA VAL A 142 8.34 11.66 -9.07
C VAL A 142 9.59 11.01 -9.66
N GLU A 143 9.46 9.91 -10.38
CA GLU A 143 10.56 9.20 -11.04
C GLU A 143 10.97 9.83 -12.38
N SER A 144 10.13 10.70 -12.94
CA SER A 144 10.38 11.33 -14.24
C SER A 144 11.14 12.63 -14.10
N GLU A 145 12.22 12.81 -14.85
CA GLU A 145 12.99 14.06 -14.94
C GLU A 145 12.17 15.29 -15.36
N LYS A 146 10.95 15.08 -15.88
CA LYS A 146 10.04 16.14 -16.32
C LYS A 146 9.25 16.79 -15.19
N PHE A 147 9.31 16.24 -13.98
CA PHE A 147 8.50 16.63 -12.83
C PHE A 147 9.36 16.80 -11.58
N PRO A 148 8.83 17.42 -10.51
CA PRO A 148 9.50 17.44 -9.22
C PRO A 148 9.76 16.02 -8.70
N ASN A 149 10.89 15.83 -8.04
CA ASN A 149 11.38 14.53 -7.54
C ASN A 149 10.86 14.17 -6.14
N THR A 150 9.75 14.76 -5.71
CA THR A 150 9.08 14.45 -4.42
C THR A 150 7.58 14.40 -4.60
N ILE A 151 6.89 13.59 -3.79
CA ILE A 151 5.42 13.47 -3.80
C ILE A 151 4.78 14.84 -3.55
N ALA A 152 5.25 15.57 -2.55
CA ALA A 152 4.77 16.92 -2.27
C ALA A 152 5.00 17.88 -3.44
N GLY A 153 6.19 17.85 -4.05
CA GLY A 153 6.50 18.67 -5.21
C GLY A 153 5.57 18.41 -6.40
N VAL A 154 5.25 17.14 -6.67
CA VAL A 154 4.33 16.76 -7.75
C VAL A 154 2.90 17.19 -7.42
N ILE A 155 2.43 16.93 -6.19
CA ILE A 155 1.04 17.22 -5.80
C ILE A 155 0.79 18.74 -5.77
N TYR A 156 1.70 19.52 -5.20
CA TYR A 156 1.56 20.97 -5.08
C TYR A 156 2.08 21.77 -6.28
N GLN A 157 2.50 21.09 -7.36
CA GLN A 157 2.86 21.79 -8.60
C GLN A 157 1.66 22.58 -9.11
N PRO A 158 1.83 23.84 -9.52
CA PRO A 158 0.75 24.68 -10.01
C PRO A 158 -0.07 23.98 -11.10
N TYR A 159 -1.38 23.93 -10.92
CA TYR A 159 -2.35 23.32 -11.85
C TYR A 159 -2.24 21.81 -12.05
N ALA A 160 -1.46 21.11 -11.24
CA ALA A 160 -1.29 19.66 -11.39
C ALA A 160 -2.54 18.88 -10.96
N PHE A 161 -3.20 19.32 -9.90
CA PHE A 161 -4.38 18.67 -9.32
C PHE A 161 -5.42 19.71 -8.92
N THR A 162 -6.66 19.47 -9.33
CA THR A 162 -7.80 20.35 -9.00
C THR A 162 -8.06 20.37 -7.49
N ALA A 163 -7.86 19.24 -6.84
CA ALA A 163 -8.04 19.08 -5.41
C ALA A 163 -7.18 20.02 -4.54
N VAL A 164 -6.06 20.49 -5.06
CA VAL A 164 -5.21 21.48 -4.38
C VAL A 164 -5.85 22.88 -4.45
N SER A 165 -6.37 23.24 -5.63
CA SER A 165 -6.93 24.59 -5.86
C SER A 165 -8.31 24.80 -5.25
N ASP A 166 -9.12 23.73 -5.16
CA ASP A 166 -10.47 23.77 -4.57
C ASP A 166 -10.51 23.36 -3.08
N GLY A 167 -9.36 23.03 -2.51
CA GLY A 167 -9.21 22.70 -1.08
C GLY A 167 -9.61 21.27 -0.71
N GLN A 168 -10.03 20.42 -1.64
CA GLN A 168 -10.39 19.02 -1.34
C GLN A 168 -9.21 18.20 -0.83
N ILE A 169 -7.98 18.62 -1.13
CA ILE A 169 -6.75 18.00 -0.59
C ILE A 169 -6.73 18.04 0.96
N ASN A 170 -7.51 18.89 1.61
CA ASN A 170 -7.58 18.97 3.07
C ASN A 170 -8.59 18.00 3.71
N LEU A 171 -9.34 17.25 2.90
CA LEU A 171 -10.23 16.22 3.42
C LEU A 171 -9.42 15.04 3.98
N GLU A 172 -9.96 14.39 5.02
CA GLU A 172 -9.37 13.17 5.57
C GLU A 172 -9.60 12.00 4.61
N PRO A 173 -8.53 11.28 4.22
CA PRO A 173 -8.66 10.12 3.34
C PRO A 173 -9.30 8.94 4.08
N ASP A 174 -10.10 8.17 3.37
CA ASP A 174 -10.63 6.92 3.89
C ASP A 174 -9.60 5.77 3.80
N GLN A 175 -9.94 4.65 4.41
CA GLN A 175 -9.04 3.48 4.43
C GLN A 175 -8.78 2.93 3.02
N THR A 176 -9.71 3.12 2.09
CA THR A 176 -9.56 2.67 0.69
C THR A 176 -8.48 3.47 -0.02
N ALA A 177 -8.50 4.80 0.14
CA ALA A 177 -7.48 5.70 -0.41
C ALA A 177 -6.09 5.45 0.21
N TYR A 178 -6.03 5.20 1.53
CA TYR A 178 -4.79 4.80 2.19
C TYR A 178 -4.22 3.49 1.63
N ASN A 179 -5.07 2.50 1.44
CA ASN A 179 -4.65 1.22 0.89
C ASN A 179 -4.18 1.36 -0.56
N ALA A 180 -4.89 2.16 -1.37
CA ALA A 180 -4.53 2.44 -2.76
C ALA A 180 -3.18 3.16 -2.87
N ALA A 181 -2.96 4.20 -2.07
CA ALA A 181 -1.70 4.92 -2.00
C ALA A 181 -0.54 3.99 -1.59
N ARG A 182 -0.77 3.12 -0.61
CA ARG A 182 0.22 2.14 -0.14
C ARG A 182 0.54 1.09 -1.20
N ASP A 183 -0.47 0.59 -1.92
CA ASP A 183 -0.25 -0.39 -2.98
C ASP A 183 0.56 0.20 -4.13
N ALA A 184 0.32 1.47 -4.48
CA ALA A 184 1.13 2.18 -5.47
C ALA A 184 2.58 2.37 -4.97
N LEU A 185 2.78 2.78 -3.71
CA LEU A 185 4.12 2.87 -3.08
C LEU A 185 4.83 1.51 -3.05
N ASN A 186 4.09 0.41 -2.97
CA ASN A 186 4.62 -0.95 -3.08
C ASN A 186 4.90 -1.38 -4.54
N GLY A 187 4.79 -0.47 -5.52
CA GLY A 187 5.12 -0.69 -6.92
C GLY A 187 3.97 -1.23 -7.78
N TRP A 188 2.71 -1.21 -7.28
CA TRP A 188 1.59 -1.54 -8.15
C TRP A 188 1.21 -0.35 -9.01
N ASP A 189 1.60 -0.40 -10.27
CA ASP A 189 1.21 0.57 -11.30
C ASP A 189 0.32 -0.08 -12.38
N PRO A 190 -1.01 0.09 -12.31
CA PRO A 190 -1.93 -0.38 -13.33
C PRO A 190 -1.95 0.51 -14.58
N THR A 191 -1.17 1.61 -14.59
CA THR A 191 -1.14 2.60 -15.68
C THR A 191 0.03 2.40 -16.63
N TYR A 192 0.93 1.44 -16.33
CA TYR A 192 2.11 1.11 -17.14
C TYR A 192 3.03 2.32 -17.40
N GLY A 193 3.33 3.10 -16.36
CA GLY A 193 4.22 4.25 -16.45
C GLY A 193 3.57 5.53 -16.97
N SER A 194 2.23 5.64 -16.96
CA SER A 194 1.54 6.85 -17.41
C SER A 194 1.88 8.05 -16.53
N LEU A 195 2.05 9.20 -17.18
CA LEU A 195 2.38 10.47 -16.52
C LEU A 195 1.17 11.42 -16.45
N TYR A 196 0.12 11.11 -17.18
CA TYR A 196 -1.10 11.94 -17.30
C TYR A 196 -2.34 11.07 -17.16
N TYR A 197 -3.39 11.67 -16.62
CA TYR A 197 -4.74 11.11 -16.70
C TYR A 197 -5.77 12.22 -16.86
N TYR A 198 -6.91 11.87 -17.41
CA TYR A 198 -8.03 12.78 -17.57
C TYR A 198 -9.35 12.00 -17.70
N ASN A 199 -10.43 12.67 -17.33
CA ASN A 199 -11.77 12.18 -17.61
C ASN A 199 -12.22 12.73 -18.98
N PRO A 200 -12.45 11.90 -20.01
CA PRO A 200 -12.84 12.37 -21.34
C PRO A 200 -14.20 13.08 -21.37
N ALA A 201 -15.08 12.84 -20.37
CA ALA A 201 -16.37 13.53 -20.31
C ALA A 201 -16.26 14.99 -19.84
N THR A 202 -15.15 15.36 -19.17
CA THR A 202 -14.97 16.69 -18.56
C THR A 202 -13.74 17.44 -19.04
N ALA A 203 -12.80 16.75 -19.69
CA ALA A 203 -11.55 17.36 -20.16
C ALA A 203 -11.81 18.33 -21.31
N THR A 204 -11.32 19.56 -21.17
CA THR A 204 -11.46 20.64 -22.17
C THR A 204 -10.15 21.00 -22.86
N SER A 205 -9.01 20.52 -22.35
CA SER A 205 -7.68 20.85 -22.88
C SER A 205 -7.38 20.02 -24.15
N SER A 206 -7.20 20.72 -25.29
CA SER A 206 -6.79 20.06 -26.53
C SER A 206 -5.43 19.36 -26.42
N TRP A 207 -4.56 19.88 -25.57
CA TRP A 207 -3.25 19.29 -25.31
C TRP A 207 -3.35 17.88 -24.72
N ILE A 208 -4.25 17.64 -23.76
CA ILE A 208 -4.37 16.32 -23.13
C ILE A 208 -4.89 15.26 -24.12
N TRP A 209 -5.75 15.68 -25.06
CA TRP A 209 -6.27 14.81 -26.13
C TRP A 209 -5.19 14.36 -27.14
N SER A 210 -4.09 15.11 -27.24
CA SER A 210 -2.97 14.76 -28.12
C SER A 210 -1.99 13.76 -27.49
N ARG A 211 -2.16 13.40 -26.21
CA ARG A 211 -1.30 12.45 -25.51
C ARG A 211 -1.58 11.02 -25.96
N LYS A 212 -0.51 10.20 -26.03
CA LYS A 212 -0.67 8.78 -26.38
C LYS A 212 -1.36 8.06 -25.23
N THR A 213 -2.57 7.57 -25.46
CA THR A 213 -3.31 6.74 -24.52
C THR A 213 -2.59 5.42 -24.28
N VAL A 214 -2.49 5.01 -23.02
CA VAL A 214 -1.91 3.74 -22.57
C VAL A 214 -3.03 2.78 -22.15
N VAL A 215 -3.91 3.22 -21.23
CA VAL A 215 -4.99 2.40 -20.70
C VAL A 215 -6.16 3.28 -20.25
N THR A 216 -7.35 2.70 -20.20
CA THR A 216 -8.54 3.32 -19.58
C THR A 216 -8.93 2.49 -18.36
N ILE A 217 -9.08 3.15 -17.21
CA ILE A 217 -9.50 2.53 -15.94
C ILE A 217 -10.61 3.38 -15.36
N GLY A 218 -11.79 2.79 -15.15
CA GLY A 218 -12.97 3.52 -14.71
C GLY A 218 -13.34 4.66 -15.67
N LYS A 219 -13.46 5.87 -15.14
CA LYS A 219 -13.78 7.08 -15.93
C LYS A 219 -12.54 7.80 -16.47
N HIS A 220 -11.34 7.33 -16.15
CA HIS A 220 -10.10 7.99 -16.52
C HIS A 220 -9.35 7.28 -17.64
N VAL A 221 -8.83 8.09 -18.56
CA VAL A 221 -7.87 7.69 -19.58
C VAL A 221 -6.48 8.06 -19.08
N PHE A 222 -5.55 7.11 -19.10
CA PHE A 222 -4.15 7.26 -18.69
C PHE A 222 -3.25 7.34 -19.94
N ALA A 223 -2.29 8.26 -19.92
CA ALA A 223 -1.50 8.64 -21.09
C ALA A 223 -0.04 9.01 -20.76
N ILE A 224 0.81 8.99 -21.80
CA ILE A 224 2.22 9.40 -21.75
C ILE A 224 2.51 10.56 -22.71
#